data_6e3f991fd8de33a757b8e73489260881
#
_entry.id   6e3f991fd8de33a757b8e73489260881
#
_cell.length_a   1.000
_cell.length_b   1.000
_cell.length_c   1.000
_cell.angle_alpha   90.00
_cell.angle_beta   90.00
_cell.angle_gamma   90.00
#
_symmetry.space_group_name_H-M   'P 1'
#
loop_
_entity.id
_entity.type
_entity.pdbx_description
1 polymer ?
#
loop_
_entity_poly.entity_id
_entity_poly.type
_entity_poly.pdbx_seq_one_letter_code
_entity_poly.pdbx_strand_id
1 'polypeptide(L)'
;WREYEKQADELVIELDPGRAFGTGSHPTTSLLLKLMEEQDFTNKTIIDIGTGSGILMIAGKLLGAGEVYGTDIDEFSMEVAKENLLLNNISLDEVKLLKGNLLEVIENKKFDIVVCNILADVLVKLLDEIKYILKEDSIVLFSGIIEDKLAEVISKAESVGLEVAEVKEDKEWRSCRLLVKK
;
A
#
# COMPACT_ATOMS: atom_id res chain seq x y z
N TRP A 1 14.27 8.50 17.36
CA TRP A 1 15.16 8.82 18.40
C TRP A 1 16.17 7.76 18.86
N ARG A 2 16.20 6.60 18.28
CA ARG A 2 17.34 5.69 18.40
C ARG A 2 18.09 5.75 17.10
N GLU A 3 19.37 6.14 17.12
CA GLU A 3 20.27 5.86 16.03
C GLU A 3 20.24 4.35 15.82
N TYR A 4 19.73 3.93 14.65
CA TYR A 4 19.70 2.53 14.26
C TYR A 4 20.90 2.27 13.35
N GLU A 5 21.78 1.36 13.75
CA GLU A 5 22.87 0.92 12.90
C GLU A 5 22.33 -0.07 11.87
N LYS A 6 22.13 0.42 10.64
CA LYS A 6 21.66 -0.37 9.49
C LYS A 6 22.63 -1.51 9.18
N GLN A 7 22.11 -2.73 9.06
CA GLN A 7 22.87 -3.86 8.54
C GLN A 7 22.90 -3.84 7.00
N ALA A 8 23.84 -4.55 6.38
CA ALA A 8 24.13 -4.45 4.95
C ALA A 8 22.92 -4.76 4.03
N ASP A 9 22.04 -5.66 4.47
CA ASP A 9 20.89 -6.15 3.68
C ASP A 9 19.55 -5.55 4.11
N GLU A 10 19.52 -4.55 5.01
CA GLU A 10 18.31 -3.95 5.52
C GLU A 10 17.92 -2.71 4.74
N LEU A 11 16.62 -2.58 4.44
CA LEU A 11 16.01 -1.34 4.02
C LEU A 11 15.43 -0.65 5.27
N VAL A 12 15.92 0.53 5.59
CA VAL A 12 15.47 1.30 6.75
C VAL A 12 14.53 2.40 6.28
N ILE A 13 13.36 2.46 6.88
CA ILE A 13 12.38 3.55 6.67
C ILE A 13 12.38 4.42 7.92
N GLU A 14 12.67 5.70 7.73
CA GLU A 14 12.59 6.71 8.77
C GLU A 14 11.22 7.39 8.73
N LEU A 15 10.56 7.50 9.88
CA LEU A 15 9.26 8.15 10.01
C LEU A 15 9.26 9.11 11.19
N ASP A 16 8.57 10.23 11.04
CA ASP A 16 8.24 11.09 12.19
C ASP A 16 7.09 10.45 12.97
N PRO A 17 7.33 9.98 14.21
CA PRO A 17 6.31 9.31 15.00
C PRO A 17 5.27 10.30 15.52
N GLY A 18 4.02 9.89 15.42
CA GLY A 18 2.92 10.51 16.16
C GLY A 18 2.07 11.52 15.39
N ARG A 19 2.31 11.73 14.09
CA ARG A 19 1.54 12.70 13.30
C ARG A 19 0.47 12.10 12.38
N ALA A 20 0.65 10.84 11.90
CA ALA A 20 -0.35 10.16 11.07
C ALA A 20 -0.40 8.66 11.36
N PHE A 21 -1.47 7.98 10.91
CA PHE A 21 -1.56 6.52 10.96
C PHE A 21 -0.51 5.88 10.04
N GLY A 22 0.02 4.72 10.45
CA GLY A 22 1.02 3.99 9.66
C GLY A 22 2.46 4.20 10.14
N THR A 23 2.68 4.14 11.47
CA THR A 23 4.03 4.25 12.07
C THR A 23 4.90 3.01 11.92
N GLY A 24 4.44 2.00 11.17
CA GLY A 24 5.16 0.74 10.97
C GLY A 24 4.97 -0.30 12.09
N SER A 25 4.65 0.13 13.30
CA SER A 25 4.51 -0.75 14.48
C SER A 25 3.16 -1.47 14.54
N HIS A 26 2.14 -1.02 13.81
CA HIS A 26 0.84 -1.67 13.79
C HIS A 26 0.90 -2.98 12.99
N PRO A 27 0.26 -4.08 13.46
CA PRO A 27 0.28 -5.38 12.79
C PRO A 27 -0.10 -5.31 11.29
N THR A 28 -1.09 -4.51 10.93
CA THR A 28 -1.53 -4.35 9.54
C THR A 28 -0.43 -3.82 8.62
N THR A 29 0.33 -2.83 9.08
CA THR A 29 1.45 -2.27 8.33
C THR A 29 2.59 -3.27 8.22
N SER A 30 2.95 -3.94 9.33
CA SER A 30 3.99 -4.97 9.33
C SER A 30 3.66 -6.15 8.40
N LEU A 31 2.41 -6.64 8.42
CA LEU A 31 1.96 -7.70 7.53
C LEU A 31 2.06 -7.30 6.06
N LEU A 32 1.67 -6.07 5.73
CA LEU A 32 1.71 -5.59 4.35
C LEU A 32 3.13 -5.39 3.85
N LEU A 33 4.03 -4.85 4.69
CA LEU A 33 5.45 -4.73 4.36
C LEU A 33 6.07 -6.10 4.08
N LYS A 34 5.75 -7.13 4.87
CA LYS A 34 6.21 -8.52 4.60
C LYS A 34 5.71 -9.05 3.26
N LEU A 35 4.45 -8.77 2.88
CA LEU A 35 3.95 -9.13 1.55
C LEU A 35 4.66 -8.37 0.44
N MET A 36 5.01 -7.09 0.66
CA MET A 36 5.74 -6.26 -0.30
C MET A 36 7.16 -6.79 -0.53
N GLU A 37 7.88 -7.15 0.52
CA GLU A 37 9.24 -7.71 0.43
C GLU A 37 9.33 -8.99 -0.43
N GLU A 38 8.25 -9.74 -0.54
CA GLU A 38 8.17 -10.97 -1.33
C GLU A 38 7.87 -10.72 -2.82
N GLN A 39 7.64 -9.46 -3.23
CA GLN A 39 7.32 -9.12 -4.62
C GLN A 39 8.50 -8.41 -5.30
N ASP A 40 8.59 -8.56 -6.62
CA ASP A 40 9.52 -7.78 -7.44
C ASP A 40 8.92 -6.42 -7.78
N PHE A 41 9.49 -5.37 -7.19
CA PHE A 41 9.12 -3.96 -7.43
C PHE A 41 9.97 -3.30 -8.53
N THR A 42 11.02 -3.96 -9.02
CA THR A 42 11.99 -3.36 -9.93
C THR A 42 11.33 -2.77 -11.17
N ASN A 43 11.45 -1.46 -11.35
CA ASN A 43 10.87 -0.68 -12.45
C ASN A 43 9.34 -0.77 -12.59
N LYS A 44 8.64 -1.25 -11.56
CA LYS A 44 7.18 -1.34 -11.55
C LYS A 44 6.52 0.01 -11.28
N THR A 45 5.31 0.18 -11.81
CA THR A 45 4.42 1.30 -11.46
C THR A 45 3.49 0.85 -10.34
N ILE A 46 3.55 1.53 -9.21
CA ILE A 46 2.77 1.18 -8.01
C ILE A 46 1.87 2.32 -7.56
N ILE A 47 0.81 1.96 -6.85
CA ILE A 47 -0.05 2.90 -6.14
C ILE A 47 -0.31 2.43 -4.71
N ASP A 48 -0.20 3.38 -3.77
CA ASP A 48 -0.61 3.25 -2.37
C ASP A 48 -1.90 4.04 -2.15
N ILE A 49 -3.01 3.34 -1.95
CA ILE A 49 -4.34 3.93 -1.79
C ILE A 49 -4.64 4.11 -0.30
N GLY A 50 -4.86 5.35 0.12
CA GLY A 50 -4.95 5.71 1.54
C GLY A 50 -3.56 5.71 2.18
N THR A 51 -2.65 6.49 1.63
CA THR A 51 -1.21 6.41 1.94
C THR A 51 -0.85 6.79 3.38
N GLY A 52 -1.69 7.58 4.06
CA GLY A 52 -1.47 8.00 5.45
C GLY A 52 -0.09 8.63 5.66
N SER A 53 0.77 7.97 6.42
CA SER A 53 2.15 8.41 6.67
C SER A 53 3.09 8.35 5.47
N GLY A 54 2.68 7.73 4.36
CA GLY A 54 3.52 7.47 3.19
C GLY A 54 4.42 6.25 3.30
N ILE A 55 4.34 5.48 4.39
CA ILE A 55 5.27 4.36 4.65
C ILE A 55 5.31 3.32 3.51
N LEU A 56 4.17 3.00 2.90
CA LEU A 56 4.10 2.02 1.82
C LEU A 56 4.64 2.58 0.49
N MET A 57 4.45 3.88 0.23
CA MET A 57 5.11 4.58 -0.89
C MET A 57 6.63 4.52 -0.74
N ILE A 58 7.14 4.83 0.47
CA ILE A 58 8.57 4.80 0.79
C ILE A 58 9.10 3.37 0.60
N ALA A 59 8.42 2.37 1.17
CA ALA A 59 8.79 0.97 0.99
C ALA A 59 8.85 0.58 -0.49
N GLY A 60 7.83 0.92 -1.29
CA GLY A 60 7.82 0.66 -2.72
C GLY A 60 8.99 1.30 -3.47
N LYS A 61 9.35 2.54 -3.14
CA LYS A 61 10.49 3.24 -3.73
C LYS A 61 11.80 2.55 -3.37
N LEU A 62 12.00 2.19 -2.09
CA LEU A 62 13.20 1.51 -1.60
C LEU A 62 13.33 0.08 -2.18
N LEU A 63 12.22 -0.58 -2.48
CA LEU A 63 12.19 -1.89 -3.16
C LEU A 63 12.44 -1.80 -4.67
N GLY A 64 12.61 -0.60 -5.23
CA GLY A 64 13.01 -0.39 -6.61
C GLY A 64 11.90 -0.02 -7.59
N ALA A 65 10.72 0.40 -7.10
CA ALA A 65 9.64 0.86 -7.97
C ALA A 65 10.08 2.05 -8.84
N GLY A 66 9.73 2.00 -10.12
CA GLY A 66 10.05 3.05 -11.09
C GLY A 66 9.14 4.26 -10.95
N GLU A 67 7.82 4.02 -10.85
CA GLU A 67 6.82 5.06 -10.62
C GLU A 67 6.03 4.73 -9.35
N VAL A 68 5.91 5.71 -8.44
CA VAL A 68 5.19 5.56 -7.18
C VAL A 68 4.11 6.63 -7.07
N TYR A 69 2.87 6.17 -6.90
CA TYR A 69 1.70 6.99 -6.66
C TYR A 69 1.19 6.77 -5.24
N GLY A 70 0.65 7.80 -4.63
CA GLY A 70 -0.08 7.72 -3.38
C GLY A 70 -1.33 8.59 -3.43
N THR A 71 -2.42 8.09 -2.87
CA THR A 71 -3.65 8.87 -2.72
C THR A 71 -4.07 8.92 -1.26
N ASP A 72 -4.60 10.05 -0.82
CA ASP A 72 -5.28 10.17 0.47
C ASP A 72 -6.34 11.28 0.39
N ILE A 73 -7.41 11.13 1.15
CA ILE A 73 -8.47 12.12 1.25
C ILE A 73 -8.11 13.23 2.25
N ASP A 74 -7.28 12.89 3.25
CA ASP A 74 -6.91 13.79 4.33
C ASP A 74 -5.68 14.62 3.98
N GLU A 75 -5.82 15.94 4.01
CA GLU A 75 -4.74 16.87 3.69
C GLU A 75 -3.59 16.80 4.69
N PHE A 76 -3.89 16.57 5.97
CA PHE A 76 -2.88 16.43 7.00
C PHE A 76 -2.02 15.17 6.76
N SER A 77 -2.64 14.04 6.42
CA SER A 77 -1.92 12.81 6.00
C SER A 77 -1.02 13.05 4.80
N MET A 78 -1.49 13.81 3.81
CA MET A 78 -0.69 14.19 2.64
C MET A 78 0.56 14.99 3.00
N GLU A 79 0.46 15.90 3.97
CA GLU A 79 1.62 16.67 4.44
C GLU A 79 2.62 15.80 5.20
N VAL A 80 2.13 14.92 6.08
CA VAL A 80 2.97 13.95 6.79
C VAL A 80 3.68 13.00 5.81
N ALA A 81 2.97 12.52 4.79
CA ALA A 81 3.59 11.68 3.76
C ALA A 81 4.72 12.40 3.01
N LYS A 82 4.55 13.69 2.66
CA LYS A 82 5.61 14.50 2.04
C LYS A 82 6.83 14.63 2.94
N GLU A 83 6.62 14.96 4.22
CA GLU A 83 7.71 15.08 5.19
C GLU A 83 8.48 13.76 5.34
N ASN A 84 7.77 12.63 5.46
CA ASN A 84 8.39 11.32 5.56
C ASN A 84 9.12 10.89 4.28
N LEU A 85 8.61 11.19 3.09
CA LEU A 85 9.31 10.96 1.83
C LEU A 85 10.65 11.70 1.81
N LEU A 86 10.65 12.98 2.15
CA LEU A 86 11.87 13.79 2.21
C LEU A 86 12.85 13.29 3.28
N LEU A 87 12.36 12.82 4.43
CA LEU A 87 13.17 12.21 5.48
C LEU A 87 13.93 10.98 4.99
N ASN A 88 13.33 10.23 4.05
CA ASN A 88 13.95 9.06 3.40
C ASN A 88 14.73 9.41 2.12
N ASN A 89 15.07 10.67 1.91
CA ASN A 89 15.78 11.17 0.72
C ASN A 89 15.05 10.89 -0.61
N ILE A 90 13.72 10.78 -0.58
CA ILE A 90 12.88 10.66 -1.76
C ILE A 90 12.33 12.04 -2.10
N SER A 91 12.75 12.57 -3.24
CA SER A 91 12.29 13.88 -3.72
C SER A 91 10.82 13.81 -4.18
N LEU A 92 10.05 14.88 -3.95
CA LEU A 92 8.62 14.92 -4.27
C LEU A 92 8.33 14.88 -5.78
N ASP A 93 9.32 15.17 -6.61
CA ASP A 93 9.23 15.02 -8.08
C ASP A 93 9.46 13.57 -8.56
N GLU A 94 9.97 12.69 -7.69
CA GLU A 94 10.11 11.26 -7.96
C GLU A 94 8.84 10.44 -7.69
N VAL A 95 7.83 11.05 -7.09
CA VAL A 95 6.56 10.40 -6.71
C VAL A 95 5.36 11.26 -7.08
N LYS A 96 4.18 10.66 -7.14
CA LYS A 96 2.93 11.37 -7.39
C LYS A 96 1.99 11.19 -6.20
N LEU A 97 1.84 12.23 -5.42
CA LEU A 97 0.97 12.28 -4.27
C LEU A 97 -0.28 13.11 -4.62
N LEU A 98 -1.44 12.46 -4.65
CA LEU A 98 -2.70 13.01 -5.16
C LEU A 98 -3.76 13.03 -4.06
N LYS A 99 -4.34 14.20 -3.79
CA LYS A 99 -5.44 14.33 -2.85
C LYS A 99 -6.75 13.93 -3.50
N GLY A 100 -7.41 12.91 -2.94
CA GLY A 100 -8.72 12.44 -3.41
C GLY A 100 -9.17 11.17 -2.71
N ASN A 101 -10.42 10.83 -2.96
CA ASN A 101 -11.04 9.66 -2.38
C ASN A 101 -10.77 8.42 -3.26
N LEU A 102 -10.03 7.45 -2.72
CA LEU A 102 -9.68 6.19 -3.40
C LEU A 102 -9.13 6.43 -4.83
N LEU A 103 -9.88 6.07 -5.86
CA LEU A 103 -9.47 6.12 -7.27
C LEU A 103 -9.99 7.34 -8.04
N GLU A 104 -10.78 8.20 -7.41
CA GLU A 104 -11.41 9.37 -8.08
C GLU A 104 -10.42 10.30 -8.80
N VAL A 105 -9.17 10.33 -8.33
CA VAL A 105 -8.10 11.18 -8.88
C VAL A 105 -7.16 10.47 -9.84
N ILE A 106 -7.45 9.19 -10.13
CA ILE A 106 -6.64 8.37 -11.03
C ILE A 106 -7.29 8.34 -12.41
N GLU A 107 -6.70 9.06 -13.35
CA GLU A 107 -7.17 9.12 -14.73
C GLU A 107 -6.35 8.19 -15.62
N ASN A 108 -7.01 7.21 -16.25
CA ASN A 108 -6.44 6.36 -17.32
C ASN A 108 -5.06 5.75 -17.04
N LYS A 109 -4.70 5.54 -15.77
CA LYS A 109 -3.44 4.93 -15.37
C LYS A 109 -3.67 3.51 -14.84
N LYS A 110 -2.81 2.59 -15.27
CA LYS A 110 -2.79 1.21 -14.79
C LYS A 110 -1.48 0.94 -14.04
N PHE A 111 -1.59 0.11 -13.01
CA PHE A 111 -0.50 -0.19 -12.09
C PHE A 111 -0.12 -1.66 -12.12
N ASP A 112 1.16 -1.94 -11.93
CA ASP A 112 1.67 -3.30 -11.76
C ASP A 112 1.36 -3.84 -10.37
N ILE A 113 1.45 -2.96 -9.35
CA ILE A 113 1.21 -3.31 -7.97
C ILE A 113 0.30 -2.25 -7.32
N VAL A 114 -0.76 -2.71 -6.69
CA VAL A 114 -1.66 -1.90 -5.86
C VAL A 114 -1.47 -2.30 -4.41
N VAL A 115 -1.15 -1.35 -3.54
CA VAL A 115 -1.07 -1.57 -2.09
C VAL A 115 -2.12 -0.73 -1.39
N CYS A 116 -2.72 -1.26 -0.33
CA CYS A 116 -3.76 -0.56 0.40
C CYS A 116 -3.89 -1.11 1.83
N ASN A 117 -3.72 -0.24 2.83
CA ASN A 117 -3.87 -0.57 4.25
C ASN A 117 -5.00 0.28 4.86
N ILE A 118 -6.23 -0.10 4.59
CA ILE A 118 -7.44 0.60 5.04
C ILE A 118 -8.48 -0.38 5.58
N LEU A 119 -9.55 0.13 6.17
CA LEU A 119 -10.61 -0.69 6.75
C LEU A 119 -11.29 -1.58 5.69
N ALA A 120 -11.68 -2.79 6.06
CA ALA A 120 -12.28 -3.79 5.19
C ALA A 120 -13.52 -3.27 4.44
N ASP A 121 -14.41 -2.51 5.09
CA ASP A 121 -15.60 -1.95 4.45
C ASP A 121 -15.26 -0.95 3.33
N VAL A 122 -14.12 -0.27 3.42
CA VAL A 122 -13.61 0.62 2.37
C VAL A 122 -12.93 -0.18 1.26
N LEU A 123 -12.21 -1.27 1.59
CA LEU A 123 -11.65 -2.20 0.60
C LEU A 123 -12.74 -2.83 -0.27
N VAL A 124 -13.87 -3.22 0.32
CA VAL A 124 -15.02 -3.77 -0.43
C VAL A 124 -15.55 -2.76 -1.46
N LYS A 125 -15.61 -1.48 -1.11
CA LYS A 125 -15.98 -0.41 -2.07
C LYS A 125 -14.93 -0.19 -3.14
N LEU A 126 -13.65 -0.16 -2.76
CA LEU A 126 -12.53 -0.01 -3.70
C LEU A 126 -12.55 -1.12 -4.76
N LEU A 127 -12.91 -2.34 -4.38
CA LEU A 127 -12.96 -3.49 -5.29
C LEU A 127 -13.97 -3.31 -6.44
N ASP A 128 -15.00 -2.48 -6.31
CA ASP A 128 -15.92 -2.18 -7.41
C ASP A 128 -15.24 -1.47 -8.58
N GLU A 129 -14.21 -0.69 -8.30
CA GLU A 129 -13.50 0.13 -9.28
C GLU A 129 -12.09 -0.36 -9.60
N ILE A 130 -11.54 -1.28 -8.81
CA ILE A 130 -10.11 -1.65 -8.88
C ILE A 130 -9.69 -2.16 -10.26
N LYS A 131 -10.57 -2.84 -10.98
CA LYS A 131 -10.30 -3.38 -12.33
C LYS A 131 -9.87 -2.32 -13.34
N TYR A 132 -10.28 -1.06 -13.15
CA TYR A 132 -9.94 0.02 -14.08
C TYR A 132 -8.49 0.44 -14.00
N ILE A 133 -7.83 0.15 -12.87
CA ILE A 133 -6.42 0.48 -12.63
C ILE A 133 -5.47 -0.71 -12.71
N LEU A 134 -5.97 -1.93 -12.97
CA LEU A 134 -5.14 -3.14 -13.04
C LEU A 134 -4.70 -3.44 -14.47
N LYS A 135 -3.45 -3.90 -14.61
CA LYS A 135 -2.92 -4.62 -15.77
C LYS A 135 -3.27 -6.11 -15.66
N GLU A 136 -3.04 -6.90 -16.70
CA GLU A 136 -3.34 -8.34 -16.72
C GLU A 136 -2.56 -9.15 -15.68
N ASP A 137 -1.33 -8.74 -15.35
CA ASP A 137 -0.46 -9.41 -14.38
C ASP A 137 -0.29 -8.60 -13.08
N SER A 138 -1.25 -7.73 -12.76
CA SER A 138 -1.17 -6.92 -11.54
C SER A 138 -1.27 -7.75 -10.28
N ILE A 139 -0.53 -7.30 -9.27
CA ILE A 139 -0.59 -7.81 -7.90
C ILE A 139 -1.30 -6.79 -7.04
N VAL A 140 -2.24 -7.25 -6.21
CA VAL A 140 -2.96 -6.40 -5.25
C VAL A 140 -2.65 -6.89 -3.84
N LEU A 141 -2.16 -5.99 -3.00
CA LEU A 141 -1.79 -6.25 -1.62
C LEU A 141 -2.68 -5.44 -0.69
N PHE A 142 -3.54 -6.10 0.05
CA PHE A 142 -4.47 -5.50 1.00
C PHE A 142 -4.11 -5.83 2.44
N SER A 143 -4.30 -4.88 3.33
CA SER A 143 -4.24 -5.03 4.78
C SER A 143 -5.28 -4.14 5.47
N GLY A 144 -5.32 -4.18 6.82
CA GLY A 144 -6.36 -3.49 7.59
C GLY A 144 -7.65 -4.31 7.71
N ILE A 145 -7.57 -5.61 7.45
CA ILE A 145 -8.71 -6.53 7.48
C ILE A 145 -8.73 -7.24 8.83
N ILE A 146 -9.78 -7.02 9.61
CA ILE A 146 -10.03 -7.84 10.80
C ILE A 146 -10.53 -9.23 10.37
N GLU A 147 -10.19 -10.27 11.13
CA GLU A 147 -10.48 -11.68 10.81
C GLU A 147 -11.92 -11.90 10.35
N ASP A 148 -12.90 -11.37 11.10
CA ASP A 148 -14.33 -11.53 10.82
C ASP A 148 -14.76 -10.94 9.46
N LYS A 149 -13.96 -10.03 8.88
CA LYS A 149 -14.23 -9.39 7.60
C LYS A 149 -13.48 -10.01 6.42
N LEU A 150 -12.56 -10.93 6.67
CA LEU A 150 -11.73 -11.52 5.61
C LEU A 150 -12.57 -12.22 4.54
N ALA A 151 -13.55 -13.02 4.94
CA ALA A 151 -14.41 -13.75 4.01
C ALA A 151 -15.21 -12.81 3.07
N GLU A 152 -15.69 -11.68 3.59
CA GLU A 152 -16.40 -10.65 2.81
C GLU A 152 -15.47 -10.02 1.76
N VAL A 153 -14.24 -9.63 2.15
CA VAL A 153 -13.25 -9.04 1.25
C VAL A 153 -12.85 -10.04 0.16
N ILE A 154 -12.58 -11.30 0.51
CA ILE A 154 -12.21 -12.36 -0.45
C ILE A 154 -13.36 -12.59 -1.45
N SER A 155 -14.59 -12.78 -0.96
CA SER A 155 -15.75 -13.01 -1.83
C SER A 155 -15.97 -11.85 -2.81
N LYS A 156 -15.79 -10.62 -2.33
CA LYS A 156 -15.88 -9.45 -3.20
C LYS A 156 -14.74 -9.41 -4.24
N ALA A 157 -13.51 -9.69 -3.83
CA ALA A 157 -12.36 -9.74 -4.74
C ALA A 157 -12.57 -10.77 -5.86
N GLU A 158 -13.04 -11.98 -5.51
CA GLU A 158 -13.33 -13.03 -6.48
C GLU A 158 -14.45 -12.64 -7.46
N SER A 159 -15.47 -11.92 -6.98
CA SER A 159 -16.58 -11.44 -7.81
C SER A 159 -16.18 -10.43 -8.88
N VAL A 160 -15.04 -9.74 -8.69
CA VAL A 160 -14.51 -8.74 -9.64
C VAL A 160 -13.32 -9.27 -10.46
N GLY A 161 -13.03 -10.57 -10.40
CA GLY A 161 -12.02 -11.23 -11.22
C GLY A 161 -10.62 -11.25 -10.60
N LEU A 162 -10.52 -11.17 -9.28
CA LEU A 162 -9.29 -11.42 -8.55
C LEU A 162 -9.34 -12.81 -7.89
N GLU A 163 -8.18 -13.39 -7.63
CA GLU A 163 -8.04 -14.62 -6.86
C GLU A 163 -7.06 -14.42 -5.71
N VAL A 164 -7.32 -15.08 -4.58
CA VAL A 164 -6.44 -15.03 -3.42
C VAL A 164 -5.26 -15.96 -3.62
N ALA A 165 -4.05 -15.40 -3.64
CA ALA A 165 -2.82 -16.17 -3.74
C ALA A 165 -2.21 -16.47 -2.35
N GLU A 166 -2.40 -15.57 -1.39
CA GLU A 166 -1.83 -15.70 -0.05
C GLU A 166 -2.60 -14.88 0.97
N VAL A 167 -2.67 -15.38 2.21
CA VAL A 167 -3.15 -14.64 3.39
C VAL A 167 -2.10 -14.74 4.47
N LYS A 168 -1.70 -13.59 5.03
CA LYS A 168 -0.87 -13.50 6.24
C LYS A 168 -1.71 -13.03 7.42
N GLU A 169 -1.35 -13.47 8.62
CA GLU A 169 -2.07 -13.14 9.84
C GLU A 169 -1.14 -12.68 10.97
N ASP A 170 -1.62 -11.77 11.78
CA ASP A 170 -1.04 -11.40 13.07
C ASP A 170 -2.18 -10.98 14.01
N LYS A 171 -2.41 -11.76 15.06
CA LYS A 171 -3.55 -11.62 15.98
C LYS A 171 -4.87 -11.60 15.20
N GLU A 172 -5.71 -10.58 15.45
CA GLU A 172 -7.00 -10.38 14.75
C GLU A 172 -6.86 -9.83 13.33
N TRP A 173 -5.66 -9.46 12.89
CA TRP A 173 -5.43 -8.80 11.60
C TRP A 173 -5.04 -9.76 10.50
N ARG A 174 -5.51 -9.46 9.30
CA ARG A 174 -5.22 -10.20 8.06
C ARG A 174 -4.74 -9.26 6.96
N SER A 175 -3.79 -9.76 6.19
CA SER A 175 -3.34 -9.18 4.93
C SER A 175 -3.45 -10.21 3.83
N CYS A 176 -3.76 -9.82 2.61
CA CYS A 176 -3.85 -10.74 1.50
C CYS A 176 -3.15 -10.23 0.25
N ARG A 177 -2.60 -11.18 -0.51
CA ARG A 177 -2.12 -10.99 -1.87
C ARG A 177 -3.14 -11.57 -2.83
N LEU A 178 -3.60 -10.71 -3.75
CA LEU A 178 -4.56 -11.06 -4.78
C LEU A 178 -3.90 -10.93 -6.16
N LEU A 179 -4.29 -11.77 -7.09
CA LEU A 179 -3.83 -11.78 -8.47
C LEU A 179 -5.03 -11.61 -9.41
N VAL A 180 -4.79 -11.03 -10.57
CA VAL A 180 -5.81 -10.96 -11.63
C VAL A 180 -6.04 -12.37 -12.17
N LYS A 181 -7.29 -12.80 -12.19
CA LYS A 181 -7.72 -14.11 -12.69
C LYS A 181 -7.55 -14.17 -14.21
N LYS A 182 -6.85 -15.19 -14.69
CA LYS A 182 -6.66 -15.45 -16.14
C LYS A 182 -7.85 -16.14 -16.78
#